data_20da6f23a3d156728b7fc888e01de58d
#
_entry.id   20da6f23a3d156728b7fc888e01de58d
#
_cell.length_a   1.000
_cell.length_b   1.000
_cell.length_c   1.000
_cell.angle_alpha   90.00
_cell.angle_beta   90.00
_cell.angle_gamma   90.00
#
_symmetry.space_group_name_H-M   'P 1'
#
loop_
_entity.id
_entity.type
_entity.pdbx_description
1 polymer ?
#
loop_
_entity_poly.entity_id
_entity_poly.type
_entity_poly.pdbx_seq_one_letter_code
_entity_poly.pdbx_strand_id
1 'polypeptide(L)'
;VAEPEFKATGVRIEKSLRSLTRAGQVKIHNGRLELLTSYGVEIDSAPVDAVQARKAWFAARDRARATLNGNRYVLDLGESGQDPEEAVRRFLEAVEAARGDGQE
;
A
#
# COMPACT_ATOMS: atom_id res chain seq x y z
N VAL A 1 -3.68 2.48 23.25
CA VAL A 1 -4.32 1.62 22.28
C VAL A 1 -3.47 1.52 21.03
N ALA A 2 -3.20 0.32 20.63
CA ALA A 2 -2.40 0.12 19.42
C ALA A 2 -3.20 0.51 18.21
N GLU A 3 -2.55 1.16 17.28
CA GLU A 3 -3.18 1.48 16.02
C GLU A 3 -3.07 0.30 15.07
N PRO A 4 -3.99 0.18 14.14
CA PRO A 4 -3.85 -0.84 13.12
C PRO A 4 -2.56 -0.60 12.36
N GLU A 5 -1.81 -1.65 12.19
CA GLU A 5 -0.55 -1.56 11.48
C GLU A 5 -0.51 -2.60 10.39
N PHE A 6 0.14 -2.24 9.34
CA PHE A 6 0.32 -3.13 8.22
C PHE A 6 1.73 -2.93 7.70
N LYS A 7 2.39 -4.02 7.37
CA LYS A 7 3.71 -3.94 6.80
C LYS A 7 3.86 -5.06 5.79
N ALA A 8 4.26 -4.71 4.60
CA ALA A 8 4.56 -5.68 3.56
C ALA A 8 5.91 -5.32 2.97
N THR A 9 6.71 -6.35 2.72
CA THR A 9 8.01 -6.18 2.09
C THR A 9 8.00 -6.93 0.77
N GLY A 10 9.01 -6.69 -0.05
CA GLY A 10 9.08 -7.33 -1.34
C GLY A 10 8.01 -6.85 -2.29
N VAL A 11 7.57 -5.61 -2.13
CA VAL A 11 6.47 -5.06 -2.91
C VAL A 11 7.05 -4.27 -4.08
N ARG A 12 6.61 -4.60 -5.30
CA ARG A 12 6.99 -3.80 -6.45
C ARG A 12 6.07 -2.59 -6.50
N ILE A 13 6.65 -1.41 -6.58
CA ILE A 13 5.90 -0.17 -6.62
C ILE A 13 6.16 0.50 -7.96
N GLU A 14 5.08 0.78 -8.70
CA GLU A 14 5.16 1.38 -10.01
C GLU A 14 4.37 2.68 -10.05
N LYS A 15 4.85 3.60 -10.84
CA LYS A 15 4.16 4.86 -11.09
C LYS A 15 4.29 5.17 -12.57
N SER A 16 3.16 5.41 -13.24
CA SER A 16 3.14 5.76 -14.66
C SER A 16 3.89 4.72 -15.49
N LEU A 17 3.63 3.44 -15.22
CA LEU A 17 4.22 2.33 -15.95
C LEU A 17 5.72 2.20 -15.74
N ARG A 18 6.26 2.89 -14.76
CA ARG A 18 7.68 2.83 -14.45
C ARG A 18 7.85 2.22 -13.06
N SER A 19 8.72 1.24 -12.96
CA SER A 19 9.01 0.62 -11.68
C SER A 19 9.91 1.52 -10.86
N LEU A 20 9.46 1.89 -9.67
CA LEU A 20 10.25 2.71 -8.77
C LEU A 20 11.12 1.84 -7.87
N THR A 21 10.62 0.67 -7.51
CA THR A 21 11.38 -0.29 -6.74
C THR A 21 10.79 -1.67 -6.98
N ARG A 22 11.63 -2.68 -6.97
CA ARG A 22 11.19 -4.05 -7.19
C ARG A 22 10.87 -4.76 -5.90
N ALA A 23 11.43 -4.31 -4.80
CA ALA A 23 11.30 -4.99 -3.53
C ALA A 23 11.12 -3.96 -2.43
N GLY A 24 10.17 -3.07 -2.62
CA GLY A 24 9.94 -2.00 -1.67
C GLY A 24 9.13 -2.45 -0.49
N GLN A 25 8.69 -1.49 0.29
CA GLN A 25 7.92 -1.73 1.48
C GLN A 25 6.69 -0.85 1.48
N VAL A 26 5.61 -1.37 2.04
CA VAL A 26 4.39 -0.62 2.26
C VAL A 26 4.09 -0.73 3.74
N LYS A 27 3.92 0.41 4.39
CA LYS A 27 3.62 0.45 5.83
C LYS A 27 2.42 1.34 6.09
N ILE A 28 1.60 0.92 7.03
CA ILE A 28 0.54 1.76 7.58
C ILE A 28 0.83 1.87 9.07
N HIS A 29 1.10 3.11 9.49
CA HIS A 29 1.61 3.34 10.84
C HIS A 29 1.15 4.73 11.28
N ASN A 30 0.57 4.80 12.46
CA ASN A 30 0.11 6.07 13.03
C ASN A 30 -0.83 6.83 12.09
N GLY A 31 -1.69 6.10 11.41
CA GLY A 31 -2.66 6.72 10.52
C GLY A 31 -2.08 7.21 9.21
N ARG A 32 -0.88 6.81 8.86
CA ARG A 32 -0.26 7.21 7.60
C ARG A 32 0.12 5.98 6.80
N LEU A 33 -0.01 6.11 5.49
CA LEU A 33 0.46 5.11 4.56
C LEU A 33 1.80 5.58 4.01
N GLU A 34 2.80 4.71 4.04
CA GLU A 34 4.14 5.03 3.57
C GLU A 34 4.58 4.02 2.53
N LEU A 35 5.12 4.51 1.45
CA LEU A 35 5.71 3.69 0.39
C LEU A 35 7.22 3.91 0.42
N LEU A 36 7.97 2.83 0.56
CA LEU A 36 9.41 2.92 0.78
C LEU A 36 10.16 2.04 -0.21
N THR A 37 11.40 2.41 -0.48
CA THR A 37 12.28 1.54 -1.27
C THR A 37 12.74 0.38 -0.40
N SER A 38 13.48 -0.54 -1.02
CA SER A 38 14.03 -1.68 -0.27
C SER A 38 15.02 -1.23 0.80
N TYR A 39 15.57 -0.05 0.64
CA TYR A 39 16.51 0.49 1.62
C TYR A 39 15.82 1.33 2.70
N GLY A 40 14.51 1.41 2.64
CA GLY A 40 13.78 2.18 3.64
C GLY A 40 13.67 3.65 3.34
N VAL A 41 14.01 4.07 2.13
CA VAL A 41 13.88 5.46 1.73
C VAL A 41 12.44 5.71 1.30
N GLU A 42 11.84 6.77 1.81
CA GLU A 42 10.45 7.08 1.53
C GLU A 42 10.28 7.50 0.07
N ILE A 43 9.37 6.84 -0.62
CA ILE A 43 8.97 7.24 -1.95
C ILE A 43 7.86 8.27 -1.85
N ASP A 44 6.87 7.99 -1.01
CA ASP A 44 5.74 8.89 -0.82
C ASP A 44 5.03 8.46 0.46
N SER A 45 4.27 9.37 1.03
CA SER A 45 3.44 9.03 2.18
C SER A 45 2.31 10.03 2.28
N ALA A 46 1.24 9.62 2.95
CA ALA A 46 0.09 10.49 3.17
C ALA A 46 -0.76 9.93 4.30
N PRO A 47 -1.53 10.78 4.97
CA PRO A 47 -2.50 10.27 5.94
C PRO A 47 -3.47 9.35 5.22
N VAL A 48 -3.89 8.29 5.89
CA VAL A 48 -4.79 7.33 5.23
C VAL A 48 -6.11 7.99 4.84
N ASP A 49 -6.51 9.05 5.52
CA ASP A 49 -7.73 9.76 5.17
C ASP A 49 -7.63 10.41 3.78
N ALA A 50 -6.42 10.64 3.32
CA ALA A 50 -6.21 11.28 2.02
C ALA A 50 -5.76 10.27 0.97
N VAL A 51 -5.78 8.99 1.29
CA VAL A 51 -5.35 7.93 0.37
C VAL A 51 -6.58 7.27 -0.22
N GLN A 52 -6.53 7.01 -1.51
CA GLN A 52 -7.53 6.19 -2.17
C GLN A 52 -6.86 4.89 -2.57
N ALA A 53 -7.33 3.80 -2.02
CA ALA A 53 -6.75 2.50 -2.29
C ALA A 53 -7.84 1.56 -2.77
N ARG A 54 -7.54 0.80 -3.80
CA ARG A 54 -8.50 -0.14 -4.35
C ARG A 54 -7.76 -1.23 -5.10
N LYS A 55 -8.49 -2.29 -5.40
CA LYS A 55 -7.96 -3.36 -6.19
C LYS A 55 -7.79 -2.90 -7.63
N ALA A 56 -6.70 -3.30 -8.24
CA ALA A 56 -6.43 -2.94 -9.63
C ALA A 56 -7.14 -3.96 -10.52
N TRP A 57 -8.41 -3.70 -10.78
CA TRP A 57 -9.28 -4.68 -11.46
C TRP A 57 -8.83 -4.99 -12.88
N PHE A 58 -8.12 -4.06 -13.50
CA PHE A 58 -7.68 -4.25 -14.89
C PHE A 58 -6.35 -4.99 -14.98
N ALA A 59 -5.75 -5.30 -13.84
CA ALA A 59 -4.45 -5.94 -13.80
C ALA A 59 -4.58 -7.28 -13.10
N ALA A 60 -3.46 -7.87 -12.75
CA ALA A 60 -3.47 -9.14 -12.04
C ALA A 60 -4.08 -8.97 -10.66
N ARG A 61 -4.57 -10.07 -10.11
CA ARG A 61 -5.26 -10.02 -8.82
C ARG A 61 -4.36 -9.66 -7.67
N ASP A 62 -3.06 -9.75 -7.88
CA ASP A 62 -2.09 -9.49 -6.84
C ASP A 62 -1.66 -8.03 -6.78
N ARG A 63 -2.42 -7.14 -7.41
CA ARG A 63 -2.05 -5.74 -7.46
C ARG A 63 -3.13 -4.87 -6.86
N ALA A 64 -2.69 -3.82 -6.22
CA ALA A 64 -3.56 -2.80 -5.67
C ALA A 64 -3.15 -1.45 -6.23
N ARG A 65 -4.10 -0.53 -6.27
CA ARG A 65 -3.83 0.82 -6.71
C ARG A 65 -3.97 1.74 -5.50
N ALA A 66 -3.00 2.61 -5.31
CA ALA A 66 -3.07 3.58 -4.24
C ALA A 66 -2.74 4.95 -4.80
N THR A 67 -3.53 5.94 -4.42
CA THR A 67 -3.31 7.32 -4.85
C THR A 67 -2.95 8.13 -3.62
N LEU A 68 -1.76 8.71 -3.64
CA LEU A 68 -1.23 9.53 -2.56
C LEU A 68 -0.79 10.86 -3.15
N ASN A 69 -1.25 11.95 -2.57
CA ASN A 69 -0.82 13.28 -2.99
C ASN A 69 -0.99 13.52 -4.48
N GLY A 70 -2.04 12.93 -5.06
CA GLY A 70 -2.31 13.09 -6.48
C GLY A 70 -1.51 12.14 -7.36
N ASN A 71 -0.64 11.33 -6.80
CA ASN A 71 0.15 10.38 -7.56
C ASN A 71 -0.46 9.00 -7.46
N ARG A 72 -0.56 8.32 -8.58
CA ARG A 72 -1.14 6.98 -8.62
C ARG A 72 -0.03 5.95 -8.65
N TYR A 73 -0.09 5.03 -7.72
CA TYR A 73 0.88 3.96 -7.63
C TYR A 73 0.19 2.63 -7.79
N VAL A 74 0.89 1.69 -8.42
CA VAL A 74 0.44 0.30 -8.50
C VAL A 74 1.37 -0.52 -7.62
N LEU A 75 0.79 -1.25 -6.70
CA LEU A 75 1.53 -2.03 -5.72
C LEU A 75 1.33 -3.50 -6.04
N ASP A 76 2.42 -4.16 -6.40
CA ASP A 76 2.38 -5.58 -6.71
C ASP A 76 2.78 -6.33 -5.45
N LEU A 77 1.79 -6.88 -4.77
CA LEU A 77 1.99 -7.56 -3.50
C LEU A 77 2.23 -9.04 -3.67
N GLY A 78 2.22 -9.52 -4.90
CA GLY A 78 2.34 -10.94 -5.16
C GLY A 78 3.71 -11.50 -4.81
N GLU A 79 4.70 -10.64 -4.71
CA GLU A 79 6.05 -11.10 -4.41
C GLU A 79 6.39 -11.05 -2.94
N SER A 80 5.41 -10.76 -2.12
CA SER A 80 5.64 -10.65 -0.67
C SER A 80 5.69 -12.01 0.01
N GLY A 81 5.52 -13.10 -0.74
CA GLY A 81 5.57 -14.43 -0.16
C GLY A 81 4.25 -14.95 0.33
N GLN A 82 3.18 -14.22 0.11
CA GLN A 82 1.85 -14.61 0.53
C GLN A 82 0.97 -14.83 -0.69
N ASP A 83 -0.19 -15.44 -0.44
CA ASP A 83 -1.21 -15.52 -1.48
C ASP A 83 -1.49 -14.11 -1.98
N PRO A 84 -1.36 -13.85 -3.29
CA PRO A 84 -1.51 -12.49 -3.80
C PRO A 84 -2.86 -11.85 -3.49
N GLU A 85 -3.93 -12.60 -3.65
CA GLU A 85 -5.24 -12.02 -3.37
C GLU A 85 -5.41 -11.71 -1.89
N GLU A 86 -4.88 -12.58 -1.06
CA GLU A 86 -4.95 -12.35 0.38
C GLU A 86 -4.15 -11.12 0.77
N ALA A 87 -2.98 -10.94 0.16
CA ALA A 87 -2.15 -9.79 0.47
C ALA A 87 -2.84 -8.49 0.08
N VAL A 88 -3.47 -8.46 -1.08
CA VAL A 88 -4.21 -7.28 -1.51
C VAL A 88 -5.38 -7.02 -0.57
N ARG A 89 -6.10 -8.06 -0.20
CA ARG A 89 -7.24 -7.90 0.69
C ARG A 89 -6.81 -7.35 2.04
N ARG A 90 -5.72 -7.87 2.57
CA ARG A 90 -5.22 -7.40 3.86
C ARG A 90 -4.77 -5.95 3.80
N PHE A 91 -4.16 -5.56 2.69
CA PHE A 91 -3.75 -4.18 2.51
C PHE A 91 -4.96 -3.25 2.52
N LEU A 92 -5.98 -3.61 1.73
CA LEU A 92 -7.17 -2.76 1.65
C LEU A 92 -7.90 -2.72 2.99
N GLU A 93 -7.97 -3.84 3.69
CA GLU A 93 -8.59 -3.85 5.01
C GLU A 93 -7.82 -2.99 6.00
N ALA A 94 -6.51 -3.01 5.92
CA ALA A 94 -5.70 -2.20 6.83
C ALA A 94 -5.91 -0.71 6.57
N VAL A 95 -6.03 -0.32 5.31
CA VAL A 95 -6.31 1.07 5.00
C VAL A 95 -7.67 1.47 5.58
N GLU A 96 -8.68 0.63 5.37
CA GLU A 96 -10.01 0.94 5.89
C GLU A 96 -10.03 1.00 7.40
N ALA A 97 -9.33 0.06 8.05
CA ALA A 97 -9.31 0.05 9.50
C ALA A 97 -8.65 1.31 10.05
N ALA A 98 -7.56 1.74 9.42
CA ALA A 98 -6.88 2.94 9.88
C ALA A 98 -7.73 4.19 9.67
N ARG A 99 -8.49 4.22 8.58
CA ARG A 99 -9.40 5.35 8.34
C ARG A 99 -10.58 5.31 9.28
N GLY A 100 -11.08 4.10 9.53
CA GLY A 100 -12.24 3.95 10.38
C GLY A 100 -12.02 4.41 11.79
N ASP A 101 -10.77 4.33 12.25
CA ASP A 101 -10.48 4.73 13.61
C ASP A 101 -10.83 6.17 13.89
N GLY A 102 -10.84 7.00 12.88
CA GLY A 102 -11.12 8.39 13.07
C GLY A 102 -12.58 8.76 12.88
N GLN A 103 -13.43 7.79 12.72
CA GLN A 103 -14.80 8.08 12.32
C GLN A 103 -15.80 7.97 13.42
N GLU A 104 -15.40 7.80 14.57
CA GLU A 104 -16.38 7.73 15.65
C GLU A 104 -16.99 9.05 15.98
#